data_eb616bab11cbbd88b04c1ec8d2e2d1a0
#
_entry.id   eb616bab11cbbd88b04c1ec8d2e2d1a0
#
_cell.length_a   1.000
_cell.length_b   1.000
_cell.length_c   1.000
_cell.angle_alpha   90.00
_cell.angle_beta   90.00
_cell.angle_gamma   90.00
#
_symmetry.space_group_name_H-M   'P 1'
#
loop_
_entity.id
_entity.type
_entity.pdbx_description
1 polymer ?
#
loop_
_entity_poly.entity_id
_entity_poly.type
_entity_poly.pdbx_seq_one_letter_code
_entity_poly.pdbx_strand_id
1 'polypeptide(L)'
;MDSMYDVLLQLPLFQGVNRVKISEIIEKTRFHFLKYQDNEVIAHRGEECTHMKFIVSGSARSELKNMSGKIRVTETLHAPDILYPNHLFGRNTTYPSEVTAKETCGIMQIDKQSFVALIQQSPIFIINLLNILSRYSQKSLETFLALSSGSVKERL
;
A
#
# COMPACT_ATOMS: atom_id res chain seq x y z
N MET A 1 -6.48 8.92 22.36
CA MET A 1 -6.77 9.36 20.97
C MET A 1 -5.46 9.59 20.22
N ASP A 2 -5.29 8.88 19.12
CA ASP A 2 -4.05 9.02 18.36
C ASP A 2 -4.04 10.32 17.58
N SER A 3 -3.00 11.11 17.77
CA SER A 3 -2.79 12.30 16.97
C SER A 3 -2.32 11.90 15.57
N MET A 4 -2.42 12.82 14.62
CA MET A 4 -1.84 12.63 13.29
C MET A 4 -0.38 12.21 13.39
N TYR A 5 0.36 12.81 14.31
CA TYR A 5 1.75 12.49 14.56
C TYR A 5 1.94 11.00 14.88
N ASP A 6 1.13 10.48 15.80
CA ASP A 6 1.23 9.07 16.20
C ASP A 6 0.90 8.12 15.06
N VAL A 7 -0.07 8.49 14.21
CA VAL A 7 -0.42 7.70 13.03
C VAL A 7 0.76 7.64 12.07
N LEU A 8 1.37 8.77 11.76
CA LEU A 8 2.49 8.83 10.82
C LEU A 8 3.71 8.06 11.32
N LEU A 9 4.00 8.12 12.63
CA LEU A 9 5.14 7.40 13.22
C LEU A 9 5.10 5.91 12.97
N GLN A 10 3.93 5.32 12.87
CA GLN A 10 3.77 3.89 12.68
C GLN A 10 3.98 3.45 11.24
N LEU A 11 3.90 4.38 10.29
CA LEU A 11 4.00 4.05 8.87
C LEU A 11 5.45 3.86 8.45
N PRO A 12 5.75 2.80 7.65
CA PRO A 12 7.12 2.53 7.20
C PRO A 12 7.77 3.72 6.48
N LEU A 13 6.99 4.51 5.74
CA LEU A 13 7.51 5.67 5.01
C LEU A 13 8.12 6.72 5.94
N PHE A 14 7.61 6.84 7.16
CA PHE A 14 8.04 7.85 8.12
C PHE A 14 9.07 7.34 9.13
N GLN A 15 9.51 6.11 8.97
CA GLN A 15 10.46 5.51 9.90
C GLN A 15 11.77 6.28 9.92
N GLY A 16 12.22 6.66 11.12
CA GLY A 16 13.47 7.40 11.29
C GLY A 16 13.36 8.90 11.04
N VAL A 17 12.18 9.40 10.71
CA VAL A 17 11.96 10.84 10.54
C VAL A 17 11.78 11.48 11.91
N ASN A 18 12.50 12.59 12.17
CA ASN A 18 12.43 13.21 13.46
C ASN A 18 11.11 13.96 13.68
N ARG A 19 10.83 14.22 14.97
CA ARG A 19 9.55 14.80 15.38
C ARG A 19 9.28 16.17 14.77
N VAL A 20 10.30 17.02 14.70
CA VAL A 20 10.17 18.36 14.14
C VAL A 20 9.76 18.29 12.68
N LYS A 21 10.40 17.40 11.92
CA LYS A 21 10.11 17.21 10.49
C LYS A 21 8.70 16.69 10.27
N ILE A 22 8.26 15.73 11.07
CA ILE A 22 6.91 15.20 10.98
C ILE A 22 5.88 16.31 11.24
N SER A 23 6.11 17.15 12.23
CA SER A 23 5.21 18.26 12.54
C SER A 23 5.11 19.24 11.37
N GLU A 24 6.24 19.56 10.73
CA GLU A 24 6.25 20.42 9.54
C GLU A 24 5.45 19.80 8.39
N ILE A 25 5.59 18.50 8.20
CA ILE A 25 4.90 17.76 7.15
C ILE A 25 3.40 17.78 7.38
N ILE A 26 2.97 17.56 8.61
CA ILE A 26 1.54 17.59 8.97
C ILE A 26 0.92 18.95 8.61
N GLU A 27 1.65 20.04 8.87
CA GLU A 27 1.17 21.39 8.56
C GLU A 27 1.10 21.68 7.07
N LYS A 28 2.02 21.13 6.29
CA LYS A 28 2.18 21.45 4.87
C LYS A 28 1.50 20.47 3.93
N THR A 29 1.17 19.30 4.39
CA THR A 29 0.68 18.21 3.55
C THR A 29 -0.78 17.93 3.83
N ARG A 30 -1.57 17.82 2.78
CA ARG A 30 -2.98 17.49 2.89
C ARG A 30 -3.15 15.98 2.81
N PHE A 31 -3.45 15.38 3.95
CA PHE A 31 -3.82 13.97 4.04
C PHE A 31 -5.34 13.86 4.12
N HIS A 32 -5.90 12.88 3.44
CA HIS A 32 -7.33 12.57 3.51
C HIS A 32 -7.53 11.26 4.24
N PHE A 33 -8.47 11.24 5.18
CA PHE A 33 -8.79 10.03 5.96
C PHE A 33 -10.15 9.52 5.52
N LEU A 34 -10.18 8.22 5.18
CA LEU A 34 -11.39 7.53 4.76
C LEU A 34 -11.59 6.32 5.65
N LYS A 35 -12.85 6.03 5.95
CA LYS A 35 -13.20 4.86 6.74
C LYS A 35 -14.07 3.94 5.91
N TYR A 36 -13.67 2.69 5.84
CA TYR A 36 -14.39 1.66 5.11
C TYR A 36 -14.94 0.64 6.10
N GLN A 37 -16.19 0.26 5.88
CA GLN A 37 -16.81 -0.80 6.67
C GLN A 37 -16.45 -2.16 6.08
N ASP A 38 -16.67 -3.22 6.86
CA ASP A 38 -16.43 -4.58 6.42
C ASP A 38 -17.08 -4.84 5.05
N ASN A 39 -16.31 -5.43 4.15
CA ASN A 39 -16.69 -5.76 2.77
C ASN A 39 -16.82 -4.59 1.80
N GLU A 40 -16.61 -3.35 2.24
CA GLU A 40 -16.58 -2.24 1.29
C GLU A 40 -15.31 -2.27 0.44
N VAL A 41 -15.44 -1.94 -0.84
CA VAL A 41 -14.33 -1.92 -1.77
C VAL A 41 -13.51 -0.67 -1.58
N ILE A 42 -12.21 -0.85 -1.33
CA ILE A 42 -11.25 0.25 -1.17
C ILE A 42 -10.71 0.65 -2.54
N ALA A 43 -10.44 -0.33 -3.39
CA ALA A 43 -9.95 -0.09 -4.74
C ALA A 43 -10.46 -1.19 -5.67
N HIS A 44 -10.88 -0.82 -6.87
CA HIS A 44 -11.32 -1.77 -7.89
C HIS A 44 -10.16 -2.16 -8.79
N ARG A 45 -10.14 -3.40 -9.23
CA ARG A 45 -9.18 -3.85 -10.23
C ARG A 45 -9.33 -3.00 -11.51
N GLY A 46 -8.21 -2.48 -12.01
CA GLY A 46 -8.21 -1.64 -13.21
C GLY A 46 -8.45 -0.17 -12.95
N GLU A 47 -8.84 0.19 -11.72
CA GLU A 47 -9.00 1.59 -11.34
C GLU A 47 -7.64 2.29 -11.33
N GLU A 48 -7.58 3.53 -11.82
CA GLU A 48 -6.35 4.32 -11.85
C GLU A 48 -5.87 4.63 -10.44
N CYS A 49 -4.57 4.42 -10.18
CA CYS A 49 -3.93 4.79 -8.92
C CYS A 49 -3.67 6.29 -8.90
N THR A 50 -4.55 7.05 -8.28
CA THR A 50 -4.43 8.51 -8.19
C THR A 50 -3.86 8.98 -6.87
N HIS A 51 -3.88 8.11 -5.87
CA HIS A 51 -3.45 8.40 -4.50
C HIS A 51 -2.59 7.27 -3.95
N MET A 52 -1.61 7.62 -3.13
CA MET A 52 -0.94 6.65 -2.27
C MET A 52 -1.85 6.41 -1.07
N LYS A 53 -2.21 5.16 -0.84
CA LYS A 53 -3.13 4.78 0.24
C LYS A 53 -2.39 3.97 1.31
N PHE A 54 -2.55 4.39 2.55
CA PHE A 54 -1.98 3.72 3.71
C PHE A 54 -3.09 3.13 4.55
N ILE A 55 -2.94 1.88 4.95
CA ILE A 55 -3.85 1.26 5.92
C ILE A 55 -3.36 1.68 7.31
N VAL A 56 -4.11 2.52 7.99
CA VAL A 56 -3.72 3.05 9.30
C VAL A 56 -4.44 2.37 10.46
N SER A 57 -5.54 1.69 10.19
CA SER A 57 -6.24 0.85 11.17
C SER A 57 -7.00 -0.25 10.46
N GLY A 58 -7.21 -1.36 11.16
CA GLY A 58 -7.94 -2.50 10.62
C GLY A 58 -7.15 -3.32 9.62
N SER A 59 -7.86 -4.00 8.73
CA SER A 59 -7.25 -4.86 7.73
C SER A 59 -8.06 -4.85 6.44
N ALA A 60 -7.39 -5.23 5.35
CA ALA A 60 -7.97 -5.33 4.02
C ALA A 60 -7.54 -6.63 3.36
N ARG A 61 -8.28 -7.04 2.35
CA ARG A 61 -8.00 -8.25 1.57
C ARG A 61 -7.84 -7.85 0.11
N SER A 62 -6.75 -8.30 -0.50
CA SER A 62 -6.56 -8.19 -1.93
C SER A 62 -6.70 -9.56 -2.58
N GLU A 63 -7.28 -9.61 -3.76
CA GLU A 63 -7.48 -10.87 -4.50
C GLU A 63 -6.99 -10.70 -5.92
N LEU A 64 -5.91 -11.41 -6.25
CA LEU A 64 -5.35 -11.49 -7.60
C LEU A 64 -5.83 -12.76 -8.27
N LYS A 65 -6.25 -12.64 -9.52
CA LYS A 65 -6.65 -13.79 -10.34
C LYS A 65 -5.92 -13.72 -11.67
N ASN A 66 -5.56 -14.88 -12.22
CA ASN A 66 -5.08 -14.92 -13.60
C ASN A 66 -6.29 -14.79 -14.56
N MET A 67 -6.01 -14.67 -15.86
CA MET A 67 -7.08 -14.45 -16.85
C MET A 67 -8.10 -15.58 -16.92
N SER A 68 -7.67 -16.82 -16.64
CA SER A 68 -8.56 -17.98 -16.63
C SER A 68 -9.32 -18.14 -15.33
N GLY A 69 -8.96 -17.41 -14.29
CA GLY A 69 -9.53 -17.53 -12.95
C GLY A 69 -9.09 -18.78 -12.20
N LYS A 70 -8.22 -19.60 -12.78
CA LYS A 70 -7.74 -20.85 -12.15
C LYS A 70 -6.75 -20.61 -11.04
N ILE A 71 -5.92 -19.57 -11.18
CA ILE A 71 -4.95 -19.20 -10.16
C ILE A 71 -5.46 -17.95 -9.46
N ARG A 72 -5.60 -18.07 -8.14
CA ARG A 72 -6.09 -17.01 -7.29
C ARG A 72 -5.16 -16.86 -6.10
N VAL A 73 -4.69 -15.64 -5.87
CA VAL A 73 -3.87 -15.30 -4.71
C VAL A 73 -4.64 -14.32 -3.86
N THR A 74 -4.94 -14.72 -2.64
CA THR A 74 -5.61 -13.86 -1.67
C THR A 74 -4.60 -13.47 -0.60
N GLU A 75 -4.54 -12.19 -0.29
CA GLU A 75 -3.60 -11.66 0.68
C GLU A 75 -4.33 -10.75 1.65
N THR A 76 -4.02 -10.89 2.93
CA THR A 76 -4.55 -10.00 3.96
C THR A 76 -3.49 -8.97 4.31
N LEU A 77 -3.89 -7.70 4.30
CA LEU A 77 -3.04 -6.58 4.63
C LEU A 77 -3.51 -6.00 5.96
N HIS A 78 -2.60 -5.93 6.94
CA HIS A 78 -2.89 -5.40 8.27
C HIS A 78 -2.24 -4.04 8.47
N ALA A 79 -2.91 -3.15 9.17
CA ALA A 79 -2.31 -1.87 9.56
C ALA A 79 -1.09 -2.09 10.47
N PRO A 80 -0.03 -1.30 10.36
CA PRO A 80 0.20 -0.29 9.33
C PRO A 80 0.78 -0.91 8.05
N ASP A 81 0.21 -0.57 6.92
CA ASP A 81 0.70 -1.08 5.63
C ASP A 81 0.38 -0.07 4.53
N ILE A 82 0.86 -0.34 3.33
CA ILE A 82 0.69 0.53 2.18
C ILE A 82 0.13 -0.28 1.02
N LEU A 83 -0.85 0.30 0.29
CA LEU A 83 -1.50 -0.40 -0.82
C LEU A 83 -0.75 -0.13 -2.13
N TYR A 84 -0.25 -1.19 -2.73
CA TYR A 84 0.36 -1.19 -4.06
C TYR A 84 1.23 0.04 -4.36
N PRO A 85 2.28 0.27 -3.53
CA PRO A 85 3.17 1.42 -3.76
C PRO A 85 3.90 1.33 -5.10
N ASN A 86 4.02 0.12 -5.65
CA ASN A 86 4.66 -0.14 -6.92
C ASN A 86 3.74 0.09 -8.14
N HIS A 87 2.49 0.51 -7.92
CA HIS A 87 1.54 0.82 -9.01
C HIS A 87 1.15 2.28 -9.08
N LEU A 88 1.71 3.14 -8.22
CA LEU A 88 1.44 4.57 -8.29
C LEU A 88 2.16 5.23 -9.46
N PHE A 89 3.36 4.77 -9.76
CA PHE A 89 4.19 5.25 -10.85
C PHE A 89 4.56 4.10 -11.78
N GLY A 90 5.18 4.44 -12.89
CA GLY A 90 5.65 3.47 -13.84
C GLY A 90 4.71 3.36 -15.03
N ARG A 91 4.79 2.24 -15.73
CA ARG A 91 4.07 2.04 -16.98
C ARG A 91 2.60 1.70 -16.77
N ASN A 92 2.32 0.87 -15.77
CA ASN A 92 0.95 0.47 -15.44
C ASN A 92 0.60 1.03 -14.07
N THR A 93 -0.27 2.04 -14.06
CA THR A 93 -0.64 2.74 -12.85
C THR A 93 -2.08 2.44 -12.43
N THR A 94 -2.53 1.22 -12.69
CA THR A 94 -3.85 0.75 -12.25
C THR A 94 -3.70 -0.31 -11.17
N TYR A 95 -4.73 -0.46 -10.34
CA TYR A 95 -4.74 -1.49 -9.32
C TYR A 95 -4.82 -2.88 -9.95
N PRO A 96 -3.90 -3.79 -9.60
CA PRO A 96 -3.88 -5.13 -10.20
C PRO A 96 -4.95 -6.06 -9.64
N SER A 97 -5.57 -5.69 -8.52
CA SER A 97 -6.57 -6.51 -7.86
C SER A 97 -7.64 -5.65 -7.22
N GLU A 98 -8.76 -6.27 -6.88
CA GLU A 98 -9.75 -5.65 -6.03
C GLU A 98 -9.28 -5.72 -4.59
N VAL A 99 -9.37 -4.60 -3.86
CA VAL A 99 -9.02 -4.52 -2.45
C VAL A 99 -10.28 -4.18 -1.66
N THR A 100 -10.60 -5.04 -0.70
CA THR A 100 -11.82 -4.96 0.09
C THR A 100 -11.46 -4.85 1.57
N ALA A 101 -12.21 -4.03 2.31
CA ALA A 101 -12.04 -3.98 3.76
C ALA A 101 -12.48 -5.31 4.36
N LYS A 102 -11.66 -5.90 5.21
CA LYS A 102 -11.94 -7.17 5.87
C LYS A 102 -12.64 -6.97 7.22
N GLU A 103 -12.45 -5.78 7.78
CA GLU A 103 -13.13 -5.28 8.97
C GLU A 103 -13.20 -3.77 8.81
N THR A 104 -13.70 -3.04 9.79
CA THR A 104 -13.62 -1.58 9.73
C THR A 104 -12.17 -1.17 9.52
N CYS A 105 -11.90 -0.44 8.45
CA CYS A 105 -10.57 -0.16 7.98
C CYS A 105 -10.40 1.34 7.75
N GLY A 106 -9.37 1.92 8.36
CA GLY A 106 -9.01 3.32 8.16
C GLY A 106 -7.94 3.45 7.09
N ILE A 107 -8.18 4.30 6.11
CA ILE A 107 -7.25 4.59 5.04
C ILE A 107 -6.86 6.06 5.12
N MET A 108 -5.55 6.32 5.10
CA MET A 108 -5.02 7.66 4.90
C MET A 108 -4.48 7.73 3.48
N GLN A 109 -4.88 8.74 2.74
CA GLN A 109 -4.42 8.87 1.35
C GLN A 109 -3.87 10.25 1.06
N ILE A 110 -2.97 10.28 0.11
CA ILE A 110 -2.33 11.50 -0.37
C ILE A 110 -2.25 11.41 -1.90
N ASP A 111 -2.62 12.48 -2.60
CA ASP A 111 -2.57 12.49 -4.05
C ASP A 111 -1.12 12.36 -4.56
N LYS A 112 -0.98 11.93 -5.81
CA LYS A 112 0.31 11.64 -6.41
C LYS A 112 1.27 12.83 -6.37
N GLN A 113 0.79 14.01 -6.70
CA GLN A 113 1.62 15.22 -6.74
C GLN A 113 2.10 15.60 -5.33
N SER A 114 1.20 15.55 -4.36
CA SER A 114 1.55 15.82 -2.96
C SER A 114 2.50 14.77 -2.40
N PHE A 115 2.34 13.52 -2.83
CA PHE A 115 3.25 12.45 -2.44
C PHE A 115 4.68 12.70 -2.94
N VAL A 116 4.82 13.13 -4.21
CA VAL A 116 6.14 13.49 -4.76
C VAL A 116 6.76 14.63 -3.97
N ALA A 117 5.97 15.66 -3.64
CA ALA A 117 6.43 16.77 -2.82
C ALA A 117 6.88 16.32 -1.43
N LEU A 118 6.14 15.37 -0.84
CA LEU A 118 6.46 14.82 0.47
C LEU A 118 7.81 14.12 0.47
N ILE A 119 8.06 13.22 -0.47
CA ILE A 119 9.30 12.43 -0.47
C ILE A 119 10.53 13.27 -0.77
N GLN A 120 10.36 14.47 -1.32
CA GLN A 120 11.46 15.41 -1.55
C GLN A 120 11.85 16.21 -0.31
N GLN A 121 11.07 16.12 0.77
CA GLN A 121 11.32 16.88 1.99
C GLN A 121 12.56 16.43 2.74
N SER A 122 12.96 15.18 2.59
CA SER A 122 14.14 14.64 3.27
C SER A 122 14.63 13.38 2.55
N PRO A 123 15.95 13.15 2.48
CA PRO A 123 16.50 11.94 1.86
C PRO A 123 16.00 10.65 2.49
N ILE A 124 15.61 10.68 3.77
CA ILE A 124 15.15 9.48 4.47
C ILE A 124 13.86 8.92 3.86
N PHE A 125 12.99 9.80 3.31
CA PHE A 125 11.78 9.34 2.62
C PHE A 125 12.11 8.55 1.37
N ILE A 126 13.13 8.98 0.63
CA ILE A 126 13.56 8.28 -0.58
C ILE A 126 14.06 6.88 -0.22
N ILE A 127 14.89 6.78 0.82
CA ILE A 127 15.41 5.49 1.29
C ILE A 127 14.28 4.59 1.77
N ASN A 128 13.34 5.14 2.54
CA ASN A 128 12.19 4.37 3.03
C ASN A 128 11.33 3.87 1.87
N LEU A 129 11.08 4.72 0.87
CA LEU A 129 10.31 4.34 -0.30
C LEU A 129 11.01 3.26 -1.11
N LEU A 130 12.33 3.37 -1.31
CA LEU A 130 13.11 2.35 -2.01
C LEU A 130 13.02 1.00 -1.28
N ASN A 131 13.10 1.02 0.04
CA ASN A 131 12.96 -0.19 0.85
C ASN A 131 11.56 -0.80 0.72
N ILE A 132 10.52 0.03 0.72
CA ILE A 132 9.14 -0.42 0.54
C ILE A 132 8.97 -1.07 -0.83
N LEU A 133 9.41 -0.41 -1.89
CA LEU A 133 9.30 -0.92 -3.25
C LEU A 133 10.10 -2.21 -3.46
N SER A 134 11.30 -2.27 -2.87
CA SER A 134 12.14 -3.46 -2.94
C SER A 134 11.48 -4.66 -2.27
N ARG A 135 10.88 -4.45 -1.10
CA ARG A 135 10.17 -5.52 -0.38
C ARG A 135 8.98 -6.02 -1.19
N TYR A 136 8.23 -5.13 -1.81
CA TYR A 136 7.10 -5.52 -2.68
C TYR A 136 7.58 -6.34 -3.87
N SER A 137 8.65 -5.92 -4.52
CA SER A 137 9.22 -6.64 -5.65
C SER A 137 9.70 -8.04 -5.26
N GLN A 138 10.42 -8.14 -4.12
CA GLN A 138 10.93 -9.41 -3.62
C GLN A 138 9.79 -10.35 -3.23
N LYS A 139 8.75 -9.83 -2.59
CA LYS A 139 7.58 -10.62 -2.22
C LYS A 139 6.84 -11.12 -3.44
N SER A 140 6.71 -10.31 -4.48
CA SER A 140 6.07 -10.71 -5.74
C SER A 140 6.83 -11.86 -6.39
N LEU A 141 8.15 -11.81 -6.38
CA LEU A 141 8.99 -12.88 -6.92
C LEU A 141 8.81 -14.17 -6.12
N GLU A 142 8.80 -14.08 -4.80
CA GLU A 142 8.58 -15.23 -3.92
C GLU A 142 7.23 -15.89 -4.21
N THR A 143 6.18 -15.10 -4.35
CA THR A 143 4.84 -15.59 -4.68
C THR A 143 4.84 -16.29 -6.04
N PHE A 144 5.47 -15.67 -7.04
CA PHE A 144 5.57 -16.27 -8.37
C PHE A 144 6.30 -17.62 -8.34
N LEU A 145 7.43 -17.69 -7.64
CA LEU A 145 8.20 -18.92 -7.52
C LEU A 145 7.41 -20.01 -6.79
N ALA A 146 6.68 -19.66 -5.76
CA ALA A 146 5.84 -20.61 -5.02
C ALA A 146 4.73 -21.18 -5.91
N LEU A 147 4.07 -20.35 -6.70
CA LEU A 147 3.03 -20.79 -7.64
C LEU A 147 3.60 -21.65 -8.75
N SER A 148 4.76 -21.30 -9.28
CA SER A 148 5.44 -22.07 -10.33
C SER A 148 5.86 -23.44 -9.80
N SER A 149 6.40 -23.50 -8.59
CA SER A 149 6.79 -24.78 -7.95
C SER A 149 5.59 -25.68 -7.73
N GLY A 150 4.47 -25.13 -7.24
CA GLY A 150 3.24 -25.86 -7.06
C GLY A 150 2.70 -26.39 -8.39
N SER A 151 2.73 -25.57 -9.43
CA SER A 151 2.30 -25.97 -10.77
C SER A 151 3.15 -27.08 -11.36
N VAL A 152 4.46 -27.00 -11.18
CA VAL A 152 5.40 -28.04 -11.63
C VAL A 152 5.14 -29.36 -10.89
N LYS A 153 4.95 -29.31 -9.58
CA LYS A 153 4.64 -30.50 -8.78
C LYS A 153 3.35 -31.17 -9.22
N GLU A 154 2.34 -30.41 -9.57
CA GLU A 154 1.08 -30.96 -10.04
C GLU A 154 1.20 -31.66 -11.38
N ARG A 155 2.16 -31.27 -12.21
CA ARG A 155 2.41 -31.90 -13.50
C ARG A 155 3.19 -33.18 -13.42
N LEU A 156 3.92 -33.36 -12.35
CA LEU A 156 4.71 -34.56 -12.12
C LEU A 156 3.86 -35.65 -11.48
#